data_c040c429d89562a298907673ed044aac
#
_entry.id   c040c429d89562a298907673ed044aac
#
_cell.length_a   1.000
_cell.length_b   1.000
_cell.length_c   1.000
_cell.angle_alpha   90.00
_cell.angle_beta   90.00
_cell.angle_gamma   90.00
#
_symmetry.space_group_name_H-M   'P 1'
#
loop_
_entity.id
_entity.type
_entity.pdbx_description
1 polymer ?
#
loop_
_entity_poly.entity_id
_entity_poly.type
_entity_poly.pdbx_seq_one_letter_code
_entity_poly.pdbx_strand_id
1 'polypeptide(L)'
;YQSSVIAAEELKDEFPDAKILTVDSLCASLGQGLFVYLCAQEQKKGKTIDEVKTFAEETKGRVCHWFTVDDLNHLKRGGRINAATALFGTMLAIKPVMHVDDEGRLIPVSKARGRKASLTALVDRMEATAIDPAGQTVFISHGDCLEDAEFVAGEVRRRLGVETVHINYVGPVIG
;
A
#
# COMPACT_ATOMS: atom_id res chain seq x y z
N TYR A 1 13.55 -3.13 -4.05
CA TYR A 1 14.02 -2.21 -5.11
C TYR A 1 15.47 -2.51 -5.52
N GLN A 2 16.43 -2.61 -4.58
CA GLN A 2 17.83 -2.85 -4.89
C GLN A 2 18.06 -4.12 -5.73
N SER A 3 17.40 -5.23 -5.41
CA SER A 3 17.48 -6.46 -6.20
C SER A 3 17.02 -6.28 -7.65
N SER A 4 15.98 -5.44 -7.87
CA SER A 4 15.50 -5.13 -9.21
C SER A 4 16.50 -4.26 -9.99
N VAL A 5 17.21 -3.35 -9.31
CA VAL A 5 18.27 -2.54 -9.92
C VAL A 5 19.43 -3.43 -10.36
N ILE A 6 19.89 -4.32 -9.49
CA ILE A 6 20.98 -5.28 -9.81
C ILE A 6 20.57 -6.14 -11.00
N ALA A 7 19.38 -6.75 -10.95
CA ALA A 7 18.90 -7.57 -12.06
C ALA A 7 18.76 -6.79 -13.37
N ALA A 8 18.34 -5.52 -13.32
CA ALA A 8 18.26 -4.68 -14.51
C ALA A 8 19.63 -4.37 -15.12
N GLU A 9 20.68 -4.19 -14.28
CA GLU A 9 22.04 -4.00 -14.78
C GLU A 9 22.61 -5.28 -15.41
N GLU A 10 22.42 -6.44 -14.77
CA GLU A 10 22.84 -7.74 -15.32
C GLU A 10 22.17 -8.06 -16.66
N LEU A 11 20.88 -7.75 -16.78
CA LEU A 11 20.11 -8.00 -18.02
C LEU A 11 20.49 -7.09 -19.19
N LYS A 12 21.15 -5.96 -18.96
CA LYS A 12 21.64 -5.11 -20.05
C LYS A 12 22.68 -5.79 -20.93
N ASP A 13 23.53 -6.61 -20.34
CA ASP A 13 24.56 -7.34 -21.08
C ASP A 13 23.95 -8.50 -21.89
N GLU A 14 22.90 -9.14 -21.38
CA GLU A 14 22.19 -10.23 -22.05
C GLU A 14 21.21 -9.73 -23.13
N PHE A 15 20.57 -8.60 -22.87
CA PHE A 15 19.54 -8.01 -23.73
C PHE A 15 19.85 -6.54 -24.06
N PRO A 16 20.90 -6.25 -24.88
CA PRO A 16 21.36 -4.88 -25.11
C PRO A 16 20.33 -3.97 -25.80
N ASP A 17 19.41 -4.55 -26.55
CA ASP A 17 18.34 -3.82 -27.23
C ASP A 17 17.09 -3.59 -26.34
N ALA A 18 17.04 -4.21 -25.16
CA ALA A 18 15.92 -4.07 -24.23
C ALA A 18 16.07 -2.81 -23.37
N LYS A 19 15.02 -2.00 -23.34
CA LYS A 19 14.95 -0.86 -22.44
C LYS A 19 14.33 -1.27 -21.10
N ILE A 20 15.17 -1.47 -20.10
CA ILE A 20 14.76 -1.86 -18.74
C ILE A 20 14.89 -0.67 -17.80
N LEU A 21 13.79 -0.23 -17.23
CA LEU A 21 13.72 0.89 -16.30
C LEU A 21 13.19 0.42 -14.95
N THR A 22 13.85 0.85 -13.88
CA THR A 22 13.43 0.55 -12.51
C THR A 22 12.85 1.79 -11.84
N VAL A 23 11.85 1.60 -10.99
CA VAL A 23 11.25 2.66 -10.16
C VAL A 23 11.13 2.15 -8.73
N ASP A 24 11.62 2.93 -7.77
CA ASP A 24 11.34 2.68 -6.36
C ASP A 24 9.94 3.21 -6.04
N SER A 25 9.00 2.30 -5.88
CA SER A 25 7.60 2.67 -5.63
C SER A 25 7.34 3.20 -4.22
N LEU A 26 8.25 2.95 -3.26
CA LEU A 26 8.05 3.20 -1.83
C LEU A 26 6.79 2.54 -1.26
N CYS A 27 6.28 1.53 -1.97
CA CYS A 27 5.03 0.84 -1.70
C CYS A 27 5.27 -0.61 -1.30
N ALA A 28 4.30 -1.20 -0.62
CA ALA A 28 4.26 -2.63 -0.31
C ALA A 28 2.86 -3.19 -0.55
N SER A 29 2.74 -4.53 -0.64
CA SER A 29 1.47 -5.26 -0.79
C SER A 29 0.60 -4.70 -1.93
N LEU A 30 -0.71 -4.54 -1.71
CA LEU A 30 -1.60 -3.97 -2.73
C LEU A 30 -1.42 -2.45 -2.96
N GLY A 31 -0.66 -1.74 -2.12
CA GLY A 31 -0.20 -0.40 -2.48
C GLY A 31 0.73 -0.42 -3.69
N GLN A 32 1.68 -1.36 -3.74
CA GLN A 32 2.46 -1.60 -4.95
C GLN A 32 1.59 -2.11 -6.09
N GLY A 33 0.59 -2.94 -5.80
CA GLY A 33 -0.38 -3.41 -6.79
C GLY A 33 -1.15 -2.26 -7.45
N LEU A 34 -1.65 -1.30 -6.65
CA LEU A 34 -2.30 -0.09 -7.16
C LEU A 34 -1.34 0.74 -8.01
N PHE A 35 -0.11 0.93 -7.55
CA PHE A 35 0.90 1.68 -8.29
C PHE A 35 1.18 1.06 -9.68
N VAL A 36 1.36 -0.26 -9.75
CA VAL A 36 1.53 -0.99 -11.02
C VAL A 36 0.28 -0.89 -11.90
N TYR A 37 -0.92 -0.99 -11.30
CA TYR A 37 -2.17 -0.82 -12.00
C TYR A 37 -2.27 0.57 -12.66
N LEU A 38 -1.93 1.64 -11.94
CA LEU A 38 -1.95 3.00 -12.48
C LEU A 38 -0.97 3.15 -13.66
N CYS A 39 0.26 2.63 -13.53
CA CYS A 39 1.24 2.61 -14.64
C CYS A 39 0.72 1.85 -15.86
N ALA A 40 0.06 0.70 -15.65
CA ALA A 40 -0.53 -0.08 -16.73
C ALA A 40 -1.69 0.66 -17.42
N GLN A 41 -2.47 1.47 -16.70
CA GLN A 41 -3.49 2.31 -17.32
C GLN A 41 -2.87 3.39 -18.23
N GLU A 42 -1.74 3.98 -17.82
CA GLU A 42 -1.04 4.94 -18.67
C GLU A 42 -0.48 4.27 -19.95
N GLN A 43 0.07 3.06 -19.83
CA GLN A 43 0.48 2.27 -20.99
C GLN A 43 -0.69 2.01 -21.94
N LYS A 44 -1.87 1.64 -21.41
CA LYS A 44 -3.08 1.41 -22.24
C LYS A 44 -3.56 2.67 -22.96
N LYS A 45 -3.23 3.86 -22.47
CA LYS A 45 -3.48 5.15 -23.14
C LYS A 45 -2.48 5.42 -24.27
N GLY A 46 -1.53 4.52 -24.51
CA GLY A 46 -0.53 4.62 -25.58
C GLY A 46 0.75 5.35 -25.17
N LYS A 47 0.98 5.61 -23.88
CA LYS A 47 2.22 6.22 -23.40
C LYS A 47 3.42 5.29 -23.60
N THR A 48 4.55 5.87 -23.96
CA THR A 48 5.84 5.20 -24.08
C THR A 48 6.37 4.79 -22.69
N ILE A 49 7.37 3.90 -22.67
CA ILE A 49 8.00 3.45 -21.42
C ILE A 49 8.61 4.62 -20.62
N ASP A 50 9.16 5.64 -21.30
CA ASP A 50 9.72 6.82 -20.63
C ASP A 50 8.65 7.70 -20.00
N GLU A 51 7.53 7.91 -20.70
CA GLU A 51 6.39 8.64 -20.18
C GLU A 51 5.74 7.92 -19.00
N VAL A 52 5.65 6.58 -19.05
CA VAL A 52 5.15 5.78 -17.93
C VAL A 52 6.12 5.86 -16.74
N LYS A 53 7.44 5.83 -16.98
CA LYS A 53 8.42 6.03 -15.91
C LYS A 53 8.28 7.41 -15.27
N THR A 54 8.15 8.46 -16.06
CA THR A 54 7.95 9.82 -15.56
C THR A 54 6.69 9.91 -14.71
N PHE A 55 5.56 9.38 -15.21
CA PHE A 55 4.31 9.28 -14.46
C PHE A 55 4.49 8.53 -13.14
N ALA A 56 5.23 7.41 -13.15
CA ALA A 56 5.50 6.62 -11.96
C ALA A 56 6.27 7.41 -10.89
N GLU A 57 7.33 8.12 -11.28
CA GLU A 57 8.13 8.95 -10.37
C GLU A 57 7.31 10.12 -9.77
N GLU A 58 6.41 10.72 -10.54
CA GLU A 58 5.53 11.80 -10.09
C GLU A 58 4.38 11.32 -9.21
N THR A 59 3.96 10.05 -9.36
CA THR A 59 2.77 9.49 -8.71
C THR A 59 3.09 8.75 -7.43
N LYS A 60 4.29 8.16 -7.28
CA LYS A 60 4.64 7.29 -6.15
C LYS A 60 4.36 7.89 -4.78
N GLY A 61 4.62 9.18 -4.58
CA GLY A 61 4.35 9.89 -3.32
C GLY A 61 2.87 10.21 -3.06
N ARG A 62 1.98 9.86 -4.01
CA ARG A 62 0.52 10.07 -3.88
C ARG A 62 -0.25 8.79 -3.56
N VAL A 63 0.41 7.63 -3.59
CA VAL A 63 -0.20 6.35 -3.21
C VAL A 63 -0.15 6.22 -1.69
N CYS A 64 -1.26 6.48 -1.04
CA CYS A 64 -1.37 6.44 0.42
C CYS A 64 -1.71 5.03 0.91
N HIS A 65 -0.99 4.58 1.93
CA HIS A 65 -1.20 3.27 2.56
C HIS A 65 -1.65 3.45 4.01
N TRP A 66 -2.85 3.00 4.32
CA TRP A 66 -3.35 2.92 5.68
C TRP A 66 -3.64 1.47 6.03
N PHE A 67 -3.15 0.99 7.16
CA PHE A 67 -3.37 -0.38 7.56
C PHE A 67 -3.45 -0.54 9.09
N THR A 68 -3.99 -1.66 9.51
CA THR A 68 -4.04 -2.08 10.91
C THR A 68 -3.68 -3.54 11.00
N VAL A 69 -3.09 -3.94 12.11
CA VAL A 69 -2.75 -5.33 12.43
C VAL A 69 -3.25 -5.69 13.82
N ASP A 70 -3.44 -6.96 14.06
CA ASP A 70 -3.85 -7.42 15.39
C ASP A 70 -2.71 -7.40 16.39
N ASP A 71 -1.49 -7.69 15.94
CA ASP A 71 -0.29 -7.76 16.78
C ASP A 71 0.92 -7.16 16.07
N LEU A 72 1.49 -6.11 16.65
CA LEU A 72 2.72 -5.49 16.18
C LEU A 72 3.96 -6.38 16.34
N ASN A 73 3.91 -7.40 17.18
CA ASN A 73 5.05 -8.32 17.37
C ASN A 73 5.34 -9.11 16.09
N HIS A 74 4.34 -9.38 15.26
CA HIS A 74 4.55 -9.99 13.95
C HIS A 74 5.46 -9.11 13.07
N LEU A 75 5.14 -7.83 12.92
CA LEU A 75 5.94 -6.87 12.16
C LEU A 75 7.33 -6.66 12.76
N LYS A 76 7.46 -6.70 14.10
CA LYS A 76 8.75 -6.62 14.79
C LYS A 76 9.63 -7.84 14.47
N ARG A 77 9.07 -9.07 14.57
CA ARG A 77 9.79 -10.30 14.22
C ARG A 77 10.25 -10.29 12.76
N GLY A 78 9.43 -9.75 11.88
CA GLY A 78 9.75 -9.56 10.48
C GLY A 78 10.75 -8.42 10.19
N GLY A 79 11.16 -7.64 11.21
CA GLY A 79 12.07 -6.51 11.03
C GLY A 79 11.47 -5.29 10.32
N ARG A 80 10.13 -5.21 10.21
CA ARG A 80 9.43 -4.09 9.54
C ARG A 80 9.20 -2.89 10.46
N ILE A 81 9.27 -3.11 11.77
CA ILE A 81 9.21 -2.05 12.78
C ILE A 81 10.27 -2.27 13.85
N ASN A 82 10.70 -1.19 14.50
CA ASN A 82 11.67 -1.29 15.59
C ASN A 82 10.99 -1.68 16.94
N ALA A 83 11.81 -2.05 17.93
CA ALA A 83 11.32 -2.48 19.24
C ALA A 83 10.54 -1.40 19.98
N ALA A 84 10.90 -0.13 19.83
CA ALA A 84 10.19 0.99 20.48
C ALA A 84 8.77 1.15 19.92
N THR A 85 8.61 0.97 18.62
CA THR A 85 7.29 0.98 17.95
C THR A 85 6.40 -0.17 18.43
N ALA A 86 6.98 -1.35 18.70
CA ALA A 86 6.24 -2.53 19.18
C ALA A 86 5.65 -2.37 20.58
N LEU A 87 6.19 -1.48 21.43
CA LEU A 87 5.64 -1.17 22.77
C LEU A 87 4.23 -0.55 22.69
N PHE A 88 3.84 -0.01 21.55
CA PHE A 88 2.49 0.50 21.34
C PHE A 88 1.40 -0.58 21.31
N GLY A 89 1.75 -1.86 21.09
CA GLY A 89 0.80 -2.96 20.86
C GLY A 89 0.56 -3.91 22.05
N THR A 90 1.12 -3.66 23.23
CA THR A 90 1.06 -4.60 24.37
C THR A 90 -0.25 -4.57 25.17
N MET A 91 -1.15 -3.62 24.90
CA MET A 91 -2.44 -3.55 25.60
C MET A 91 -3.50 -4.38 24.84
N LEU A 92 -4.11 -5.31 25.56
CA LEU A 92 -5.24 -6.10 25.07
C LEU A 92 -6.33 -5.18 24.50
N ALA A 93 -6.84 -5.51 23.31
CA ALA A 93 -7.85 -4.76 22.57
C ALA A 93 -7.42 -3.40 21.97
N ILE A 94 -6.17 -2.97 22.11
CA ILE A 94 -5.66 -1.79 21.41
C ILE A 94 -5.08 -2.22 20.05
N LYS A 95 -5.60 -1.64 18.98
CA LYS A 95 -5.16 -1.88 17.61
C LYS A 95 -4.43 -0.65 17.06
N PRO A 96 -3.26 -0.80 16.45
CA PRO A 96 -2.56 0.31 15.83
C PRO A 96 -3.22 0.72 14.52
N VAL A 97 -3.22 2.00 14.23
CA VAL A 97 -3.49 2.57 12.92
C VAL A 97 -2.14 3.01 12.34
N MET A 98 -1.76 2.38 11.26
CA MET A 98 -0.43 2.46 10.66
C MET A 98 -0.49 3.15 9.30
N HIS A 99 0.63 3.73 8.91
CA HIS A 99 0.84 4.35 7.61
C HIS A 99 2.19 3.93 7.03
N VAL A 100 2.35 4.05 5.72
CA VAL A 100 3.65 4.00 5.06
C VAL A 100 4.07 5.43 4.77
N ASP A 101 5.20 5.86 5.33
CA ASP A 101 5.69 7.24 5.16
C ASP A 101 6.34 7.48 3.79
N ASP A 102 6.78 8.71 3.54
CA ASP A 102 7.37 9.13 2.26
C ASP A 102 8.70 8.44 1.94
N GLU A 103 9.32 7.76 2.92
CA GLU A 103 10.52 6.93 2.72
C GLU A 103 10.19 5.42 2.63
N GLY A 104 8.91 5.06 2.56
CA GLY A 104 8.48 3.65 2.46
C GLY A 104 8.53 2.88 3.78
N ARG A 105 8.62 3.56 4.94
CA ARG A 105 8.70 2.93 6.26
C ARG A 105 7.32 2.79 6.89
N LEU A 106 7.12 1.69 7.63
CA LEU A 106 5.89 1.46 8.39
C LEU A 106 5.92 2.25 9.70
N ILE A 107 5.03 3.21 9.85
CA ILE A 107 4.94 4.07 11.04
C ILE A 107 3.58 3.97 11.74
N PRO A 108 3.53 3.94 13.09
CA PRO A 108 2.28 4.04 13.83
C PRO A 108 1.84 5.52 13.90
N VAL A 109 0.58 5.76 13.55
CA VAL A 109 0.01 7.12 13.55
C VAL A 109 -0.94 7.33 14.72
N SER A 110 -1.77 6.34 15.02
CA SER A 110 -2.72 6.40 16.14
C SER A 110 -3.08 5.01 16.63
N LYS A 111 -3.91 4.97 17.68
CA LYS A 111 -4.42 3.74 18.29
C LYS A 111 -5.93 3.78 18.31
N ALA A 112 -6.55 2.63 18.11
CA ALA A 112 -7.99 2.46 18.24
C ALA A 112 -8.32 1.33 19.23
N ARG A 113 -9.42 1.43 19.94
CA ARG A 113 -9.86 0.40 20.86
C ARG A 113 -10.82 -0.57 20.16
N GLY A 114 -10.32 -1.75 19.93
CA GLY A 114 -11.05 -2.82 19.24
C GLY A 114 -10.91 -2.79 17.71
N ARG A 115 -11.21 -3.93 17.10
CA ARG A 115 -11.02 -4.16 15.68
C ARG A 115 -11.86 -3.20 14.80
N LYS A 116 -13.16 -3.12 15.06
CA LYS A 116 -14.06 -2.27 14.28
C LYS A 116 -13.64 -0.79 14.31
N ALA A 117 -13.22 -0.29 15.47
CA ALA A 117 -12.74 1.09 15.58
C ALA A 117 -11.45 1.32 14.77
N SER A 118 -10.53 0.34 14.72
CA SER A 118 -9.33 0.46 13.90
C SER A 118 -9.64 0.47 12.40
N LEU A 119 -10.58 -0.36 11.95
CA LEU A 119 -11.03 -0.38 10.55
C LEU A 119 -11.70 0.94 10.16
N THR A 120 -12.59 1.47 11.01
CA THR A 120 -13.21 2.79 10.79
C THR A 120 -12.14 3.88 10.70
N ALA A 121 -11.13 3.85 11.56
CA ALA A 121 -10.06 4.83 11.56
C ALA A 121 -9.22 4.82 10.25
N LEU A 122 -9.11 3.68 9.55
CA LEU A 122 -8.49 3.65 8.22
C LEU A 122 -9.28 4.49 7.21
N VAL A 123 -10.62 4.35 7.23
CA VAL A 123 -11.51 5.14 6.36
C VAL A 123 -11.48 6.62 6.74
N ASP A 124 -11.45 6.95 8.05
CA ASP A 124 -11.32 8.34 8.53
C ASP A 124 -10.04 8.99 7.99
N ARG A 125 -8.93 8.23 7.96
CA ARG A 125 -7.66 8.71 7.40
C ARG A 125 -7.74 8.92 5.90
N MET A 126 -8.35 7.99 5.17
CA MET A 126 -8.56 8.15 3.74
C MET A 126 -9.43 9.39 3.46
N GLU A 127 -10.53 9.58 4.17
CA GLU A 127 -11.41 10.74 4.02
C GLU A 127 -10.68 12.07 4.27
N ALA A 128 -9.75 12.08 5.24
CA ALA A 128 -8.98 13.27 5.58
C ALA A 128 -7.86 13.61 4.58
N THR A 129 -7.38 12.62 3.81
CA THR A 129 -6.18 12.77 2.95
C THR A 129 -6.44 12.58 1.47
N ALA A 130 -7.54 11.94 1.07
CA ALA A 130 -7.84 11.69 -0.33
C ALA A 130 -8.23 12.99 -1.06
N ILE A 131 -7.71 13.13 -2.27
CA ILE A 131 -8.07 14.23 -3.20
C ILE A 131 -9.01 13.63 -4.24
N ASP A 132 -10.22 14.17 -4.34
CA ASP A 132 -11.25 13.70 -5.29
C ASP A 132 -11.46 12.15 -5.27
N PRO A 133 -11.85 11.60 -4.11
CA PRO A 133 -11.85 10.14 -3.91
C PRO A 133 -12.85 9.39 -4.81
N ALA A 134 -13.95 10.01 -5.22
CA ALA A 134 -14.99 9.35 -6.03
C ALA A 134 -14.46 8.84 -7.38
N GLY A 135 -13.51 9.57 -7.98
CA GLY A 135 -12.85 9.18 -9.25
C GLY A 135 -11.70 8.18 -9.09
N GLN A 136 -11.36 7.76 -7.87
CA GLN A 136 -10.20 6.91 -7.62
C GLN A 136 -10.54 5.42 -7.56
N THR A 137 -9.52 4.60 -7.74
CA THR A 137 -9.56 3.16 -7.50
C THR A 137 -8.91 2.85 -6.16
N VAL A 138 -9.54 2.02 -5.33
CA VAL A 138 -9.03 1.60 -4.03
C VAL A 138 -8.67 0.12 -4.06
N PHE A 139 -7.50 -0.20 -3.51
CA PHE A 139 -7.05 -1.57 -3.32
C PHE A 139 -6.98 -1.90 -1.84
N ILE A 140 -7.59 -3.01 -1.45
CA ILE A 140 -7.60 -3.51 -0.07
C ILE A 140 -6.97 -4.90 -0.04
N SER A 141 -5.87 -5.06 0.70
CA SER A 141 -5.31 -6.37 0.99
C SER A 141 -5.64 -6.83 2.40
N HIS A 142 -5.85 -8.14 2.57
CA HIS A 142 -6.16 -8.72 3.88
C HIS A 142 -5.43 -10.05 4.11
N GLY A 143 -5.16 -10.36 5.37
CA GLY A 143 -4.58 -11.61 5.83
C GLY A 143 -5.65 -12.51 6.42
N ASP A 144 -6.44 -13.18 5.57
CA ASP A 144 -7.53 -14.09 5.94
C ASP A 144 -8.62 -13.46 6.84
N CYS A 145 -8.98 -12.21 6.54
CA CYS A 145 -10.06 -11.47 7.22
C CYS A 145 -10.95 -10.73 6.20
N LEU A 146 -11.58 -11.49 5.31
CA LEU A 146 -12.39 -10.95 4.21
C LEU A 146 -13.53 -10.05 4.71
N GLU A 147 -14.23 -10.44 5.78
CA GLU A 147 -15.34 -9.68 6.35
C GLU A 147 -14.90 -8.25 6.78
N ASP A 148 -13.72 -8.14 7.37
CA ASP A 148 -13.12 -6.83 7.72
C ASP A 148 -12.81 -5.99 6.47
N ALA A 149 -12.27 -6.62 5.43
CA ALA A 149 -11.97 -5.94 4.17
C ALA A 149 -13.25 -5.48 3.47
N GLU A 150 -14.30 -6.28 3.46
CA GLU A 150 -15.62 -5.93 2.93
C GLU A 150 -16.27 -4.80 3.73
N PHE A 151 -16.14 -4.81 5.06
CA PHE A 151 -16.59 -3.70 5.90
C PHE A 151 -15.90 -2.39 5.51
N VAL A 152 -14.57 -2.39 5.37
CA VAL A 152 -13.81 -1.21 4.94
C VAL A 152 -14.24 -0.76 3.54
N ALA A 153 -14.39 -1.69 2.59
CA ALA A 153 -14.83 -1.39 1.24
C ALA A 153 -16.24 -0.77 1.22
N GLY A 154 -17.16 -1.28 2.06
CA GLY A 154 -18.51 -0.71 2.22
C GLY A 154 -18.48 0.72 2.75
N GLU A 155 -17.67 0.99 3.78
CA GLU A 155 -17.50 2.33 4.33
C GLU A 155 -16.86 3.30 3.34
N VAL A 156 -15.84 2.85 2.59
CA VAL A 156 -15.18 3.64 1.53
C VAL A 156 -16.20 4.04 0.45
N ARG A 157 -16.99 3.09 -0.04
CA ARG A 157 -18.07 3.39 -1.03
C ARG A 157 -19.09 4.36 -0.47
N ARG A 158 -19.57 4.11 0.74
CA ARG A 158 -20.64 4.90 1.37
C ARG A 158 -20.21 6.33 1.68
N ARG A 159 -19.00 6.52 2.21
CA ARG A 159 -18.52 7.83 2.70
C ARG A 159 -17.83 8.67 1.63
N LEU A 160 -17.13 8.02 0.70
CA LEU A 160 -16.24 8.68 -0.25
C LEU A 160 -16.72 8.58 -1.71
N GLY A 161 -17.80 7.83 -1.96
CA GLY A 161 -18.36 7.67 -3.30
C GLY A 161 -17.44 6.88 -4.26
N VAL A 162 -16.46 6.14 -3.74
CA VAL A 162 -15.56 5.32 -4.56
C VAL A 162 -16.35 4.15 -5.16
N GLU A 163 -16.34 4.01 -6.48
CA GLU A 163 -17.02 2.91 -7.17
C GLU A 163 -16.13 1.67 -7.27
N THR A 164 -14.87 1.85 -7.62
CA THR A 164 -13.95 0.75 -7.90
C THR A 164 -13.09 0.40 -6.67
N VAL A 165 -13.42 -0.72 -6.03
CA VAL A 165 -12.66 -1.27 -4.90
C VAL A 165 -12.27 -2.70 -5.21
N HIS A 166 -10.98 -2.98 -5.24
CA HIS A 166 -10.41 -4.33 -5.40
C HIS A 166 -9.98 -4.88 -4.04
N ILE A 167 -10.43 -6.08 -3.71
CA ILE A 167 -10.05 -6.79 -2.48
C ILE A 167 -9.29 -8.05 -2.88
N ASN A 168 -8.16 -8.30 -2.22
CA ASN A 168 -7.40 -9.53 -2.41
C ASN A 168 -6.61 -9.90 -1.16
N TYR A 169 -6.14 -11.14 -1.11
CA TYR A 169 -5.22 -11.60 -0.06
C TYR A 169 -3.86 -10.92 -0.14
N VAL A 170 -3.21 -10.76 1.00
CA VAL A 170 -1.77 -10.51 1.05
C VAL A 170 -1.06 -11.75 0.50
N GLY A 171 -0.16 -11.56 -0.47
CA GLY A 171 0.57 -12.67 -1.05
C GLY A 171 1.53 -13.32 -0.05
N PRO A 172 1.86 -14.62 -0.20
CA PRO A 172 2.66 -15.38 0.78
C PRO A 172 4.09 -14.87 0.95
N VAL A 173 4.62 -14.10 0.00
CA VAL A 173 5.95 -13.48 0.10
C VAL A 173 5.94 -12.21 0.94
N ILE A 174 4.79 -11.54 1.05
CA ILE A 174 4.60 -10.29 1.80
C ILE A 174 4.04 -10.57 3.20
N GLY A 175 3.16 -11.56 3.31
CA GLY A 175 2.45 -11.94 4.53
C GLY A 175 3.30 -12.63 5.60
#